data_31bdc9d04fcd28cd71b19d5027cba513
#
_entry.id   31bdc9d04fcd28cd71b19d5027cba513
#
_cell.length_a   1.000
_cell.length_b   1.000
_cell.length_c   1.000
_cell.angle_alpha   90.00
_cell.angle_beta   90.00
_cell.angle_gamma   90.00
#
_symmetry.space_group_name_H-M   'P 1'
#
loop_
_entity.id
_entity.type
_entity.pdbx_description
1 polymer ?
#
loop_
_entity_poly.entity_id
_entity_poly.type
_entity_poly.pdbx_seq_one_letter_code
_entity_poly.pdbx_strand_id
1 'polypeptide(L)'
;MQINLKVTAGPYKGRIFSFTQHDSFLIGRNPEAHLCLPDDRYFSRNHCLLEINPPRAFVRDLRSTNGTFLNGQRVNDAFLKNGDLIQCGETILQVEVSSGPSVDLSETTQERFPGRPVLVMVECLNCGRREQAEASTPDERLTFLCEDCRIEMKRSPQAIPGYDTVKLLGRGGMGCVMLSRDQKTGRPVAIKTLLPEFAVSDKAMKRFMREIDVAAALKHQNIVEFIDRGTHNGVVYLVTEFVEGADAQRLAEMNGGYLAYEDGVAIISQALDALAFAHSKGYIHRDFKDQNILVSGRSPNLVAKLTDFGLAKSFTQSGMSGVTMAGEMAGTLAYMPPEQLRNFRDVKPQSDIYAVGMTAYSLLSGWLALDLSSKANVNDTIRAIFEQPAVPLRQRAPHIPPVVCEIIDRALAKDPAHRWQSAAAMRKALQHAAI
;
A
#
# COMPACT_ATOMS: atom_id res chain seq x y z
N MET A 1 3.87 11.08 17.71
CA MET A 1 2.52 10.83 18.22
C MET A 1 2.31 9.33 18.30
N GLN A 2 1.53 8.89 19.28
CA GLN A 2 1.25 7.48 19.55
C GLN A 2 -0.26 7.31 19.70
N ILE A 3 -0.77 6.21 19.18
CA ILE A 3 -2.15 5.78 19.43
C ILE A 3 -2.09 4.58 20.34
N ASN A 4 -2.86 4.62 21.43
CA ASN A 4 -3.07 3.50 22.31
C ASN A 4 -4.52 3.01 22.16
N LEU A 5 -4.68 1.72 22.05
CA LEU A 5 -5.98 1.04 22.15
C LEU A 5 -6.01 0.34 23.50
N LYS A 6 -6.81 0.87 24.43
CA LYS A 6 -6.96 0.34 25.77
C LYS A 6 -8.23 -0.50 25.87
N VAL A 7 -8.10 -1.75 26.24
CA VAL A 7 -9.28 -2.60 26.50
C VAL A 7 -9.91 -2.18 27.83
N THR A 8 -11.10 -1.57 27.76
CA THR A 8 -11.83 -1.07 28.93
C THR A 8 -12.89 -2.04 29.45
N ALA A 9 -13.36 -2.97 28.59
CA ALA A 9 -14.26 -4.05 28.94
C ALA A 9 -13.95 -5.34 28.17
N GLY A 10 -14.44 -6.47 28.67
CA GLY A 10 -14.24 -7.79 28.06
C GLY A 10 -13.09 -8.59 28.70
N PRO A 11 -12.76 -9.79 28.13
CA PRO A 11 -11.81 -10.74 28.72
C PRO A 11 -10.38 -10.20 28.91
N TYR A 12 -9.96 -9.23 28.10
CA TYR A 12 -8.62 -8.63 28.16
C TYR A 12 -8.62 -7.22 28.77
N LYS A 13 -9.59 -6.89 29.62
CA LYS A 13 -9.67 -5.59 30.31
C LYS A 13 -8.33 -5.19 30.94
N GLY A 14 -7.90 -3.96 30.67
CA GLY A 14 -6.63 -3.40 31.14
C GLY A 14 -5.47 -3.57 30.17
N ARG A 15 -5.58 -4.40 29.13
CA ARG A 15 -4.54 -4.52 28.10
C ARG A 15 -4.49 -3.26 27.23
N ILE A 16 -3.27 -2.85 26.86
CA ILE A 16 -3.02 -1.69 26.03
C ILE A 16 -2.18 -2.12 24.83
N PHE A 17 -2.58 -1.69 23.64
CA PHE A 17 -1.81 -1.85 22.42
C PHE A 17 -1.36 -0.47 21.95
N SER A 18 -0.06 -0.30 21.73
CA SER A 18 0.55 1.01 21.46
C SER A 18 1.16 1.05 20.06
N PHE A 19 0.85 2.11 19.31
CA PHE A 19 1.26 2.30 17.93
C PHE A 19 1.93 3.65 17.76
N THR A 20 3.18 3.66 17.33
CA THR A 20 3.97 4.89 17.08
C THR A 20 4.21 5.17 15.61
N GLN A 21 3.80 4.23 14.76
CA GLN A 21 3.91 4.30 13.29
C GLN A 21 2.77 3.51 12.67
N HIS A 22 2.65 3.58 11.33
CA HIS A 22 1.60 2.85 10.61
C HIS A 22 1.61 1.36 10.95
N ASP A 23 0.41 0.83 11.21
CA ASP A 23 0.16 -0.57 11.48
C ASP A 23 -1.27 -0.96 11.14
N SER A 24 -1.50 -2.25 10.86
CA SER A 24 -2.83 -2.85 10.71
C SER A 24 -3.08 -3.76 11.90
N PHE A 25 -4.23 -3.65 12.54
CA PHE A 25 -4.55 -4.38 13.76
C PHE A 25 -5.87 -5.14 13.60
N LEU A 26 -5.74 -6.46 13.35
CA LEU A 26 -6.90 -7.34 13.18
C LEU A 26 -7.43 -7.81 14.53
N ILE A 27 -8.75 -7.75 14.69
CA ILE A 27 -9.49 -8.23 15.87
C ILE A 27 -10.44 -9.33 15.45
N GLY A 28 -10.47 -10.45 16.19
CA GLY A 28 -11.36 -11.56 15.89
C GLY A 28 -11.07 -12.82 16.70
N ARG A 29 -11.76 -13.94 16.37
CA ARG A 29 -11.50 -15.25 16.97
C ARG A 29 -10.40 -16.04 16.26
N ASN A 30 -9.93 -15.55 15.11
CA ASN A 30 -8.84 -16.18 14.39
C ASN A 30 -7.58 -16.18 15.28
N PRO A 31 -6.89 -17.33 15.47
CA PRO A 31 -5.64 -17.39 16.24
C PRO A 31 -4.55 -16.44 15.73
N GLU A 32 -4.61 -16.06 14.47
CA GLU A 32 -3.68 -15.13 13.83
C GLU A 32 -4.10 -13.65 13.97
N ALA A 33 -5.23 -13.34 14.64
CA ALA A 33 -5.62 -11.98 14.92
C ALA A 33 -4.74 -11.36 16.02
N HIS A 34 -4.42 -10.07 15.89
CA HIS A 34 -3.61 -9.32 16.88
C HIS A 34 -4.28 -9.26 18.25
N LEU A 35 -5.59 -9.10 18.27
CA LEU A 35 -6.42 -9.34 19.43
C LEU A 35 -7.30 -10.56 19.16
N CYS A 36 -6.79 -11.72 19.56
CA CYS A 36 -7.50 -12.99 19.42
C CYS A 36 -8.38 -13.24 20.65
N LEU A 37 -9.67 -13.45 20.40
CA LEU A 37 -10.71 -13.71 21.41
C LEU A 37 -11.41 -15.03 21.06
N PRO A 38 -10.75 -16.20 21.23
CA PRO A 38 -11.24 -17.49 20.69
C PRO A 38 -12.54 -17.92 21.37
N ASP A 39 -12.72 -17.60 22.65
CA ASP A 39 -13.86 -18.03 23.47
C ASP A 39 -15.05 -17.06 23.42
N ASP A 40 -14.88 -15.88 22.81
CA ASP A 40 -15.98 -14.92 22.68
C ASP A 40 -16.88 -15.29 21.49
N ARG A 41 -18.05 -15.86 21.79
CA ARG A 41 -19.05 -16.28 20.79
C ARG A 41 -19.62 -15.12 19.96
N TYR A 42 -19.47 -13.90 20.41
CA TYR A 42 -19.94 -12.70 19.72
C TYR A 42 -18.95 -12.18 18.67
N PHE A 43 -17.72 -12.68 18.67
CA PHE A 43 -16.75 -12.33 17.64
C PHE A 43 -16.84 -13.23 16.41
N SER A 44 -16.73 -12.65 15.23
CA SER A 44 -16.45 -13.36 13.98
C SER A 44 -14.96 -13.79 13.96
N ARG A 45 -14.59 -14.74 13.07
CA ARG A 45 -13.18 -15.15 12.90
C ARG A 45 -12.30 -13.94 12.63
N ASN A 46 -12.66 -13.14 11.64
CA ASN A 46 -12.10 -11.82 11.38
C ASN A 46 -13.24 -10.81 11.61
N HIS A 47 -13.21 -10.05 12.68
CA HIS A 47 -14.34 -9.21 13.09
C HIS A 47 -14.21 -7.80 12.54
N CYS A 48 -13.13 -7.12 12.88
CA CYS A 48 -12.80 -5.81 12.35
C CYS A 48 -11.29 -5.63 12.16
N LEU A 49 -10.94 -4.73 11.27
CA LEU A 49 -9.57 -4.30 11.00
C LEU A 49 -9.43 -2.82 11.38
N LEU A 50 -8.43 -2.50 12.18
CA LEU A 50 -8.04 -1.14 12.42
C LEU A 50 -6.80 -0.83 11.58
N GLU A 51 -6.86 0.24 10.81
CA GLU A 51 -5.71 0.82 10.14
C GLU A 51 -5.25 2.02 10.96
N ILE A 52 -4.05 1.92 11.50
CA ILE A 52 -3.50 2.88 12.45
C ILE A 52 -2.30 3.57 11.83
N ASN A 53 -2.37 4.88 11.67
CA ASN A 53 -1.28 5.71 11.18
C ASN A 53 -1.21 6.99 12.04
N PRO A 54 -0.56 6.93 13.21
CA PRO A 54 -0.59 8.03 14.18
C PRO A 54 -0.26 9.40 13.56
N PRO A 55 -1.07 10.44 13.80
CA PRO A 55 -2.12 10.51 14.83
C PRO A 55 -3.49 9.95 14.43
N ARG A 56 -3.64 9.36 13.28
CA ARG A 56 -4.91 8.90 12.73
C ARG A 56 -5.09 7.41 12.87
N ALA A 57 -6.34 7.00 13.04
CA ALA A 57 -6.75 5.62 12.96
C ALA A 57 -8.14 5.51 12.31
N PHE A 58 -8.41 4.35 11.77
CA PHE A 58 -9.62 4.03 11.06
C PHE A 58 -10.04 2.61 11.42
N VAL A 59 -11.32 2.39 11.70
CA VAL A 59 -11.90 1.07 11.96
C VAL A 59 -12.76 0.63 10.80
N ARG A 60 -12.66 -0.67 10.44
CA ARG A 60 -13.46 -1.29 9.40
C ARG A 60 -14.04 -2.59 9.89
N ASP A 61 -15.36 -2.72 9.87
CA ASP A 61 -16.04 -3.99 10.12
C ASP A 61 -15.87 -4.94 8.93
N LEU A 62 -15.43 -6.16 9.19
CA LEU A 62 -15.22 -7.18 8.17
C LEU A 62 -16.49 -8.04 7.95
N ARG A 63 -17.67 -7.41 7.94
CA ARG A 63 -18.99 -8.06 7.90
C ARG A 63 -19.18 -9.03 9.06
N SER A 64 -18.82 -8.55 10.24
CA SER A 64 -18.99 -9.35 11.45
C SER A 64 -20.47 -9.66 11.71
N THR A 65 -20.72 -10.82 12.32
CA THR A 65 -22.11 -11.30 12.58
C THR A 65 -22.85 -10.31 13.48
N ASN A 66 -22.20 -9.80 14.52
CA ASN A 66 -22.84 -8.93 15.52
C ASN A 66 -22.57 -7.44 15.28
N GLY A 67 -21.67 -7.08 14.39
CA GLY A 67 -21.32 -5.70 14.04
C GLY A 67 -20.26 -5.08 14.94
N THR A 68 -19.62 -4.05 14.40
CA THR A 68 -18.70 -3.16 15.11
C THR A 68 -19.43 -1.87 15.42
N PHE A 69 -19.29 -1.36 16.65
CA PHE A 69 -19.96 -0.14 17.11
C PHE A 69 -18.92 0.90 17.50
N LEU A 70 -19.11 2.13 17.08
CA LEU A 70 -18.32 3.30 17.48
C LEU A 70 -19.20 4.22 18.32
N ASN A 71 -18.84 4.43 19.57
CA ASN A 71 -19.61 5.24 20.52
C ASN A 71 -21.09 4.81 20.59
N GLY A 72 -21.36 3.51 20.53
CA GLY A 72 -22.70 2.92 20.55
C GLY A 72 -23.46 2.92 19.22
N GLN A 73 -22.92 3.51 18.15
CA GLN A 73 -23.51 3.48 16.82
C GLN A 73 -22.83 2.40 15.95
N ARG A 74 -23.62 1.57 15.27
CA ARG A 74 -23.09 0.56 14.36
C ARG A 74 -22.43 1.21 13.17
N VAL A 75 -21.21 0.79 12.85
CA VAL A 75 -20.43 1.32 11.72
C VAL A 75 -19.95 0.19 10.81
N ASN A 76 -19.85 0.45 9.51
CA ASN A 76 -19.14 -0.41 8.58
C ASN A 76 -17.68 0.01 8.50
N ASP A 77 -17.45 1.32 8.49
CA ASP A 77 -16.14 1.95 8.56
C ASP A 77 -16.26 3.35 9.20
N ALA A 78 -15.21 3.79 9.89
CA ALA A 78 -15.18 5.12 10.50
C ALA A 78 -13.75 5.55 10.86
N PHE A 79 -13.48 6.86 10.77
CA PHE A 79 -12.30 7.46 11.38
C PHE A 79 -12.45 7.52 12.90
N LEU A 80 -11.35 7.23 13.58
CA LEU A 80 -11.28 7.21 15.04
C LEU A 80 -10.68 8.51 15.57
N LYS A 81 -11.28 9.01 16.65
CA LYS A 81 -10.83 10.20 17.38
C LYS A 81 -10.36 9.81 18.78
N ASN A 82 -9.58 10.71 19.38
CA ASN A 82 -9.19 10.53 20.78
C ASN A 82 -10.43 10.45 21.70
N GLY A 83 -10.48 9.43 22.54
CA GLY A 83 -11.60 9.14 23.42
C GLY A 83 -12.68 8.23 22.85
N ASP A 84 -12.66 7.92 21.56
CA ASP A 84 -13.65 7.04 20.95
C ASP A 84 -13.64 5.63 21.56
N LEU A 85 -14.83 5.03 21.64
CA LEU A 85 -15.05 3.68 22.15
C LEU A 85 -15.46 2.77 20.99
N ILE A 86 -14.61 1.79 20.68
CA ILE A 86 -14.90 0.75 19.70
C ILE A 86 -15.42 -0.46 20.46
N GLN A 87 -16.65 -0.86 20.18
CA GLN A 87 -17.25 -2.05 20.78
C GLN A 87 -17.43 -3.15 19.74
N CYS A 88 -16.94 -4.33 20.07
CA CYS A 88 -17.14 -5.58 19.33
C CYS A 88 -17.55 -6.65 20.36
N GLY A 89 -18.77 -7.15 20.28
CA GLY A 89 -19.30 -8.06 21.30
C GLY A 89 -19.27 -7.44 22.70
N GLU A 90 -18.67 -8.14 23.65
CA GLU A 90 -18.49 -7.67 25.04
C GLU A 90 -17.19 -6.87 25.24
N THR A 91 -16.31 -6.86 24.26
CA THR A 91 -15.03 -6.14 24.32
C THR A 91 -15.20 -4.70 23.87
N ILE A 92 -14.71 -3.77 24.69
CA ILE A 92 -14.66 -2.33 24.39
C ILE A 92 -13.20 -1.87 24.42
N LEU A 93 -12.79 -1.21 23.33
CA LEU A 93 -11.48 -0.58 23.18
C LEU A 93 -11.65 0.93 23.19
N GLN A 94 -10.92 1.61 24.05
CA GLN A 94 -10.82 3.07 24.05
C GLN A 94 -9.61 3.51 23.23
N VAL A 95 -9.84 4.49 22.37
CA VAL A 95 -8.78 5.11 21.55
C VAL A 95 -8.17 6.26 22.34
N GLU A 96 -6.87 6.19 22.59
CA GLU A 96 -6.10 7.27 23.23
C GLU A 96 -5.00 7.73 22.26
N VAL A 97 -5.01 9.02 21.89
CA VAL A 97 -3.98 9.63 21.05
C VAL A 97 -3.06 10.44 21.95
N SER A 98 -1.78 10.04 22.04
CA SER A 98 -0.77 10.68 22.88
C SER A 98 0.48 11.09 22.09
N SER A 99 1.17 12.11 22.59
CA SER A 99 2.40 12.62 22.01
C SER A 99 3.64 11.96 22.65
N GLY A 100 4.00 10.74 22.18
CA GLY A 100 5.29 10.07 22.44
C GLY A 100 5.41 9.26 23.75
N PRO A 101 6.45 8.40 23.90
CA PRO A 101 6.61 7.49 25.02
C PRO A 101 7.01 8.23 26.29
N SER A 102 6.34 7.97 27.41
CA SER A 102 6.81 8.28 28.75
C SER A 102 7.99 7.36 29.08
N VAL A 103 9.19 7.89 29.10
CA VAL A 103 10.32 7.26 29.82
C VAL A 103 10.10 7.58 31.30
N ASP A 104 9.89 6.55 32.08
CA ASP A 104 9.79 6.64 33.53
C ASP A 104 11.18 7.04 34.09
N LEU A 105 11.33 8.27 34.47
CA LEU A 105 12.42 8.75 35.31
C LEU A 105 11.79 9.33 36.55
N SER A 106 11.82 8.52 37.61
CA SER A 106 11.52 8.96 38.96
C SER A 106 12.38 10.16 39.38
N GLU A 107 11.69 11.10 40.01
CA GLU A 107 12.09 12.17 40.88
C GLU A 107 12.10 13.61 40.33
N THR A 108 11.12 14.33 40.88
CA THR A 108 11.03 15.78 41.19
C THR A 108 11.13 16.79 40.05
N THR A 109 10.04 17.48 39.98
CA THR A 109 9.72 18.89 39.67
C THR A 109 8.93 19.15 38.38
N GLN A 110 7.72 19.66 38.64
CA GLN A 110 6.82 20.36 37.70
C GLN A 110 6.34 19.58 36.48
N GLU A 111 5.15 19.01 36.60
CA GLU A 111 4.32 18.46 35.54
C GLU A 111 4.13 19.48 34.41
N ARG A 112 4.93 19.36 33.34
CA ARG A 112 4.54 19.80 32.02
C ARG A 112 3.82 18.63 31.36
N PHE A 113 2.49 18.66 31.36
CA PHE A 113 1.68 17.80 30.52
C PHE A 113 2.18 17.91 29.06
N PRO A 114 2.53 16.81 28.37
CA PRO A 114 2.84 16.88 26.94
C PRO A 114 1.58 17.35 26.23
N GLY A 115 1.70 18.43 25.46
CA GLY A 115 0.59 19.21 24.95
C GLY A 115 -0.36 18.38 24.09
N ARG A 116 -1.65 18.68 24.20
CA ARG A 116 -2.66 18.34 23.19
C ARG A 116 -2.12 18.77 21.82
N PRO A 117 -2.42 18.02 20.72
CA PRO A 117 -2.11 18.50 19.38
C PRO A 117 -2.62 19.93 19.25
N VAL A 118 -1.73 20.81 18.87
CA VAL A 118 -2.05 22.24 18.76
C VAL A 118 -2.62 22.46 17.38
N LEU A 119 -3.79 23.07 17.30
CA LEU A 119 -4.31 23.54 16.03
C LEU A 119 -3.49 24.76 15.60
N VAL A 120 -2.78 24.61 14.51
CA VAL A 120 -2.03 25.69 13.87
C VAL A 120 -2.71 26.10 12.58
N MET A 121 -2.61 27.39 12.25
CA MET A 121 -3.03 27.86 10.95
C MET A 121 -1.96 27.50 9.93
N VAL A 122 -2.33 26.73 8.93
CA VAL A 122 -1.49 26.38 7.77
C VAL A 122 -1.97 27.14 6.56
N GLU A 123 -1.03 27.49 5.69
CA GLU A 123 -1.34 28.19 4.45
C GLU A 123 -1.07 27.25 3.27
N CYS A 124 -2.05 27.14 2.36
CA CYS A 124 -1.91 26.35 1.15
C CYS A 124 -0.80 26.92 0.27
N LEU A 125 0.21 26.10 -0.04
CA LEU A 125 1.39 26.52 -0.82
C LEU A 125 1.05 26.95 -2.26
N ASN A 126 -0.13 26.63 -2.76
CA ASN A 126 -0.55 27.00 -4.12
C ASN A 126 -1.45 28.27 -4.17
N CYS A 127 -2.48 28.35 -3.31
CA CYS A 127 -3.47 29.45 -3.40
C CYS A 127 -3.49 30.36 -2.18
N GLY A 128 -2.67 30.12 -1.15
CA GLY A 128 -2.63 30.95 0.06
C GLY A 128 -3.83 30.76 1.01
N ARG A 129 -4.77 29.86 0.73
CA ARG A 129 -5.90 29.59 1.63
C ARG A 129 -5.38 29.10 2.97
N ARG A 130 -5.94 29.65 4.05
CA ARG A 130 -5.60 29.28 5.41
C ARG A 130 -6.63 28.31 5.98
N GLU A 131 -6.15 27.21 6.56
CA GLU A 131 -6.97 26.19 7.22
C GLU A 131 -6.31 25.78 8.54
N GLN A 132 -7.10 25.19 9.43
CA GLN A 132 -6.55 24.63 10.67
C GLN A 132 -6.02 23.22 10.42
N ALA A 133 -4.80 22.97 10.86
CA ALA A 133 -4.18 21.64 10.86
C ALA A 133 -3.60 21.31 12.23
N GLU A 134 -3.55 20.03 12.55
CA GLU A 134 -2.94 19.55 13.78
C GLU A 134 -1.42 19.49 13.63
N ALA A 135 -0.72 20.07 14.58
CA ALA A 135 0.74 20.04 14.71
C ALA A 135 1.17 19.44 16.04
N SER A 136 2.36 18.87 16.10
CA SER A 136 2.93 18.36 17.36
C SER A 136 3.39 19.50 18.30
N THR A 137 3.77 20.63 17.72
CA THR A 137 4.14 21.86 18.45
C THR A 137 3.63 23.08 17.69
N PRO A 138 3.44 24.25 18.36
CA PRO A 138 2.97 25.47 17.71
C PRO A 138 3.90 25.96 16.58
N ASP A 139 5.20 25.67 16.67
CA ASP A 139 6.22 26.11 15.72
C ASP A 139 6.55 25.07 14.64
N GLU A 140 5.79 23.96 14.57
CA GLU A 140 6.03 22.93 13.58
C GLU A 140 5.69 23.44 12.18
N ARG A 141 6.68 23.38 11.27
CA ARG A 141 6.45 23.70 9.86
C ARG A 141 5.75 22.54 9.16
N LEU A 142 4.61 22.85 8.56
CA LEU A 142 3.79 21.90 7.83
C LEU A 142 3.69 22.26 6.35
N THR A 143 3.90 21.28 5.48
CA THR A 143 3.58 21.37 4.04
C THR A 143 2.09 21.08 3.86
N PHE A 144 1.34 22.00 3.27
CA PHE A 144 -0.11 21.87 3.12
C PHE A 144 -0.60 22.29 1.73
N LEU A 145 -1.50 21.49 1.16
CA LEU A 145 -2.31 21.83 -0.02
C LEU A 145 -3.78 21.63 0.30
N CYS A 146 -4.60 22.65 0.09
CA CYS A 146 -6.03 22.53 0.28
C CYS A 146 -6.67 21.57 -0.73
N GLU A 147 -7.88 21.09 -0.44
CA GLU A 147 -8.54 20.08 -1.26
C GLU A 147 -8.79 20.56 -2.71
N ASP A 148 -9.23 21.80 -2.89
CA ASP A 148 -9.46 22.38 -4.22
C ASP A 148 -8.19 22.40 -5.07
N CYS A 149 -7.05 22.80 -4.48
CA CYS A 149 -5.76 22.80 -5.17
C CYS A 149 -5.29 21.38 -5.51
N ARG A 150 -5.52 20.41 -4.64
CA ARG A 150 -5.20 19.00 -4.93
C ARG A 150 -6.03 18.45 -6.08
N ILE A 151 -7.34 18.76 -6.11
CA ILE A 151 -8.22 18.37 -7.21
C ILE A 151 -7.78 19.03 -8.51
N GLU A 152 -7.47 20.33 -8.48
CA GLU A 152 -7.00 21.06 -9.66
C GLU A 152 -5.66 20.53 -10.17
N MET A 153 -4.69 20.29 -9.30
CA MET A 153 -3.40 19.71 -9.68
C MET A 153 -3.51 18.28 -10.25
N LYS A 154 -4.51 17.52 -9.83
CA LYS A 154 -4.83 16.23 -10.46
C LYS A 154 -5.41 16.41 -11.87
N ARG A 155 -6.20 17.47 -12.09
CA ARG A 155 -6.80 17.78 -13.42
C ARG A 155 -5.79 18.43 -14.36
N SER A 156 -5.01 19.39 -13.86
CA SER A 156 -4.03 20.17 -14.60
C SER A 156 -2.69 20.16 -13.87
N PRO A 157 -1.87 19.13 -14.11
CA PRO A 157 -0.58 18.97 -13.44
C PRO A 157 0.33 20.18 -13.68
N GLN A 158 0.98 20.66 -12.62
CA GLN A 158 1.91 21.79 -12.72
C GLN A 158 3.16 21.40 -13.52
N ALA A 159 3.68 22.39 -14.25
CA ALA A 159 4.99 22.26 -14.88
C ALA A 159 6.10 22.12 -13.80
N ILE A 160 6.93 21.13 -13.97
CA ILE A 160 8.09 20.91 -13.09
C ILE A 160 9.31 21.61 -13.73
N PRO A 161 9.99 22.51 -12.98
CA PRO A 161 11.16 23.23 -13.51
C PRO A 161 12.23 22.28 -14.07
N GLY A 162 12.73 22.59 -15.25
CA GLY A 162 13.72 21.76 -15.96
C GLY A 162 13.15 20.68 -16.85
N TYR A 163 11.80 20.56 -16.91
CA TYR A 163 11.11 19.55 -17.71
C TYR A 163 9.94 20.14 -18.49
N ASP A 164 9.90 19.88 -19.79
CA ASP A 164 8.78 20.28 -20.65
C ASP A 164 7.74 19.18 -20.69
N THR A 165 6.54 19.46 -20.21
CA THR A 165 5.43 18.52 -20.23
C THR A 165 4.95 18.28 -21.65
N VAL A 166 4.90 16.99 -22.07
CA VAL A 166 4.44 16.58 -23.41
C VAL A 166 2.98 16.13 -23.35
N LYS A 167 2.65 15.19 -22.45
CA LYS A 167 1.27 14.69 -22.26
C LYS A 167 1.10 14.01 -20.92
N LEU A 168 -0.14 13.94 -20.47
CA LEU A 168 -0.53 13.12 -19.33
C LEU A 168 -0.53 11.64 -19.73
N LEU A 169 0.12 10.78 -18.92
CA LEU A 169 0.14 9.33 -19.09
C LEU A 169 -0.92 8.64 -18.22
N GLY A 170 -1.13 9.13 -16.99
CA GLY A 170 -2.09 8.54 -16.07
C GLY A 170 -2.42 9.44 -14.88
N ARG A 171 -3.55 9.14 -14.25
CA ARG A 171 -4.01 9.77 -13.00
C ARG A 171 -4.33 8.70 -11.99
N GLY A 172 -4.01 8.94 -10.72
CA GLY A 172 -4.33 8.05 -9.62
C GLY A 172 -4.65 8.80 -8.34
N GLY A 173 -5.02 8.10 -7.30
CA GLY A 173 -5.34 8.67 -6.00
C GLY A 173 -4.26 9.58 -5.44
N MET A 174 -3.00 9.21 -5.63
CA MET A 174 -1.83 9.92 -5.09
C MET A 174 -1.34 11.08 -5.96
N GLY A 175 -1.79 11.23 -7.21
CA GLY A 175 -1.31 12.26 -8.12
C GLY A 175 -1.44 11.85 -9.58
N CYS A 176 -0.51 12.29 -10.41
CA CYS A 176 -0.51 12.01 -11.85
C CYS A 176 0.89 11.64 -12.36
N VAL A 177 0.92 11.00 -13.53
CA VAL A 177 2.14 10.68 -14.26
C VAL A 177 2.12 11.39 -15.61
N MET A 178 3.19 12.11 -15.92
CA MET A 178 3.34 12.89 -17.15
C MET A 178 4.53 12.37 -17.95
N LEU A 179 4.35 12.25 -19.27
CA LEU A 179 5.48 12.24 -20.18
C LEU A 179 6.02 13.66 -20.30
N SER A 180 7.30 13.82 -20.06
CA SER A 180 8.00 15.09 -20.15
C SER A 180 9.32 14.93 -20.91
N ARG A 181 9.90 16.03 -21.35
CA ARG A 181 11.23 16.09 -21.93
C ARG A 181 12.17 16.83 -20.98
N ASP A 182 13.27 16.21 -20.61
CA ASP A 182 14.33 16.84 -19.83
C ASP A 182 14.98 17.95 -20.69
N GLN A 183 14.94 19.18 -20.22
CA GLN A 183 15.48 20.35 -20.94
C GLN A 183 17.00 20.30 -21.12
N LYS A 184 17.74 19.61 -20.24
CA LYS A 184 19.19 19.50 -20.33
C LYS A 184 19.66 18.45 -21.32
N THR A 185 18.99 17.30 -21.34
CA THR A 185 19.41 16.14 -22.13
C THR A 185 18.57 15.92 -23.38
N GLY A 186 17.39 16.54 -23.45
CA GLY A 186 16.40 16.31 -24.51
C GLY A 186 15.70 14.94 -24.43
N ARG A 187 16.03 14.10 -23.43
CA ARG A 187 15.47 12.74 -23.31
C ARG A 187 14.03 12.74 -22.82
N PRO A 188 13.20 11.80 -23.28
CA PRO A 188 11.87 11.59 -22.70
C PRO A 188 12.02 10.98 -21.31
N VAL A 189 11.22 11.49 -20.36
CA VAL A 189 11.17 11.04 -18.97
C VAL A 189 9.73 10.92 -18.53
N ALA A 190 9.46 10.06 -17.54
CA ALA A 190 8.18 10.01 -16.84
C ALA A 190 8.30 10.75 -15.52
N ILE A 191 7.37 11.70 -15.27
CA ILE A 191 7.33 12.46 -14.02
C ILE A 191 6.06 12.07 -13.28
N LYS A 192 6.24 11.44 -12.12
CA LYS A 192 5.17 11.12 -11.19
C LYS A 192 5.10 12.20 -10.12
N THR A 193 3.96 12.89 -10.02
CA THR A 193 3.70 13.86 -8.95
C THR A 193 2.94 13.17 -7.82
N LEU A 194 3.29 13.51 -6.59
CA LEU A 194 2.69 13.01 -5.37
C LEU A 194 2.14 14.18 -4.57
N LEU A 195 0.85 14.18 -4.34
CA LEU A 195 0.15 15.26 -3.66
C LEU A 195 -0.09 14.86 -2.20
N PRO A 196 0.36 15.66 -1.21
CA PRO A 196 0.03 15.38 0.19
C PRO A 196 -1.48 15.54 0.41
N GLU A 197 -2.11 14.55 1.01
CA GLU A 197 -3.54 14.61 1.37
C GLU A 197 -3.80 15.48 2.59
N PHE A 198 -2.78 15.60 3.45
CA PHE A 198 -2.83 16.34 4.72
C PHE A 198 -1.62 17.23 4.88
N ALA A 199 -1.66 18.09 5.88
CA ALA A 199 -0.49 18.83 6.29
C ALA A 199 0.61 17.87 6.77
N VAL A 200 1.79 17.92 6.16
CA VAL A 200 2.92 17.02 6.40
C VAL A 200 4.06 17.79 7.03
N SER A 201 4.60 17.28 8.13
CA SER A 201 5.74 17.91 8.79
C SER A 201 7.02 17.80 7.95
N ASP A 202 7.92 18.79 8.07
CA ASP A 202 9.22 18.77 7.41
C ASP A 202 10.03 17.51 7.76
N LYS A 203 9.88 17.00 8.97
CA LYS A 203 10.53 15.75 9.42
C LYS A 203 10.01 14.53 8.65
N ALA A 204 8.69 14.43 8.48
CA ALA A 204 8.06 13.35 7.72
C ALA A 204 8.44 13.44 6.23
N MET A 205 8.46 14.66 5.66
CA MET A 205 8.90 14.91 4.29
C MET A 205 10.36 14.48 4.08
N LYS A 206 11.27 14.88 4.97
CA LYS A 206 12.69 14.48 4.90
C LYS A 206 12.87 12.97 5.00
N ARG A 207 12.09 12.29 5.83
CA ARG A 207 12.11 10.84 5.94
C ARG A 207 11.65 10.18 4.63
N PHE A 208 10.54 10.65 4.08
CA PHE A 208 10.01 10.17 2.81
C PHE A 208 11.05 10.32 1.67
N MET A 209 11.68 11.50 1.56
CA MET A 209 12.71 11.75 0.54
C MET A 209 13.93 10.83 0.69
N ARG A 210 14.35 10.50 1.92
CA ARG A 210 15.43 9.52 2.15
C ARG A 210 15.06 8.11 1.71
N GLU A 211 13.82 7.68 1.94
CA GLU A 211 13.35 6.37 1.49
C GLU A 211 13.32 6.27 -0.04
N ILE A 212 12.97 7.39 -0.72
CA ILE A 212 13.09 7.49 -2.18
C ILE A 212 14.56 7.33 -2.63
N ASP A 213 15.52 8.02 -1.97
CA ASP A 213 16.94 7.91 -2.33
C ASP A 213 17.45 6.48 -2.28
N VAL A 214 16.97 5.75 -1.30
CA VAL A 214 17.39 4.37 -1.10
C VAL A 214 16.78 3.48 -2.19
N ALA A 215 15.51 3.67 -2.57
CA ALA A 215 14.89 2.99 -3.72
C ALA A 215 15.57 3.39 -5.06
N ALA A 216 15.99 4.64 -5.19
CA ALA A 216 16.69 5.17 -6.35
C ALA A 216 18.06 4.50 -6.61
N ALA A 217 18.65 3.87 -5.60
CA ALA A 217 19.91 3.14 -5.73
C ALA A 217 19.77 1.77 -6.44
N LEU A 218 18.55 1.30 -6.70
CA LEU A 218 18.29 0.04 -7.39
C LEU A 218 18.51 0.20 -8.90
N LYS A 219 19.69 -0.21 -9.38
CA LYS A 219 20.01 -0.20 -10.83
C LYS A 219 20.01 -1.62 -11.37
N HIS A 220 19.05 -1.94 -12.23
CA HIS A 220 18.90 -3.26 -12.83
C HIS A 220 18.16 -3.13 -14.18
N GLN A 221 18.48 -3.98 -15.15
CA GLN A 221 17.88 -3.91 -16.50
C GLN A 221 16.34 -4.02 -16.50
N ASN A 222 15.78 -4.76 -15.54
CA ASN A 222 14.34 -4.97 -15.36
C ASN A 222 13.74 -4.11 -14.22
N ILE A 223 14.41 -3.04 -13.81
CA ILE A 223 13.90 -1.99 -12.93
C ILE A 223 13.92 -0.67 -13.69
N VAL A 224 12.84 0.10 -13.58
CA VAL A 224 12.76 1.43 -14.16
C VAL A 224 13.83 2.32 -13.53
N GLU A 225 14.69 2.94 -14.38
CA GLU A 225 15.77 3.79 -13.90
C GLU A 225 15.22 5.06 -13.26
N PHE A 226 15.65 5.31 -12.04
CA PHE A 226 15.39 6.57 -11.35
C PHE A 226 16.41 7.65 -11.79
N ILE A 227 15.90 8.86 -12.11
CA ILE A 227 16.70 9.94 -12.65
C ILE A 227 16.84 11.07 -11.65
N ASP A 228 15.72 11.57 -11.10
CA ASP A 228 15.71 12.76 -10.24
C ASP A 228 14.45 12.80 -9.37
N ARG A 229 14.46 13.67 -8.37
CA ARG A 229 13.34 13.97 -7.49
C ARG A 229 13.40 15.39 -6.94
N GLY A 230 12.28 15.90 -6.50
CA GLY A 230 12.24 17.19 -5.84
C GLY A 230 10.88 17.52 -5.27
N THR A 231 10.78 18.75 -4.82
CA THR A 231 9.53 19.37 -4.40
C THR A 231 9.34 20.68 -5.14
N HIS A 232 8.13 20.91 -5.63
CA HIS A 232 7.77 22.16 -6.29
C HIS A 232 6.34 22.54 -5.88
N ASN A 233 6.16 23.75 -5.31
CA ASN A 233 4.86 24.25 -4.82
C ASN A 233 4.09 23.23 -3.94
N GLY A 234 4.79 22.57 -3.00
CA GLY A 234 4.20 21.55 -2.11
C GLY A 234 3.95 20.19 -2.73
N VAL A 235 4.22 20.02 -4.01
CA VAL A 235 4.11 18.75 -4.74
C VAL A 235 5.47 18.07 -4.75
N VAL A 236 5.53 16.81 -4.31
CA VAL A 236 6.70 15.97 -4.52
C VAL A 236 6.64 15.41 -5.93
N TYR A 237 7.77 15.41 -6.63
CA TYR A 237 7.87 14.77 -7.93
C TYR A 237 9.04 13.79 -7.99
N LEU A 238 8.85 12.75 -8.78
CA LEU A 238 9.83 11.71 -9.07
C LEU A 238 10.00 11.64 -10.57
N VAL A 239 11.23 11.62 -11.03
CA VAL A 239 11.58 11.53 -12.45
C VAL A 239 12.23 10.17 -12.70
N THR A 240 11.70 9.44 -13.66
CA THR A 240 12.23 8.14 -14.08
C THR A 240 12.44 8.11 -15.59
N GLU A 241 13.16 7.12 -16.08
CA GLU A 241 13.16 6.84 -17.51
C GLU A 241 11.73 6.66 -18.02
N PHE A 242 11.46 7.09 -19.23
CA PHE A 242 10.22 6.76 -19.91
C PHE A 242 10.37 5.42 -20.64
N VAL A 243 9.53 4.46 -20.26
CA VAL A 243 9.45 3.16 -20.95
C VAL A 243 8.37 3.26 -22.01
N GLU A 244 8.75 3.19 -23.27
CA GLU A 244 7.81 3.22 -24.39
C GLU A 244 7.08 1.90 -24.53
N GLY A 245 5.77 1.89 -24.24
CA GLY A 245 4.95 0.70 -24.26
C GLY A 245 3.69 0.86 -23.41
N ALA A 246 3.29 -0.21 -22.74
CA ALA A 246 2.15 -0.24 -21.84
C ALA A 246 2.53 -0.96 -20.54
N ASP A 247 1.73 -0.79 -19.49
CA ASP A 247 1.79 -1.69 -18.35
C ASP A 247 1.21 -3.08 -18.73
N ALA A 248 1.56 -4.10 -17.94
CA ALA A 248 1.18 -5.47 -18.27
C ALA A 248 -0.34 -5.71 -18.21
N GLN A 249 -1.09 -4.98 -17.35
CA GLN A 249 -2.55 -5.02 -17.37
C GLN A 249 -3.10 -4.51 -18.70
N ARG A 250 -2.66 -3.35 -19.13
CA ARG A 250 -3.08 -2.75 -20.38
C ARG A 250 -2.73 -3.62 -21.57
N LEU A 251 -1.54 -4.25 -21.53
CA LEU A 251 -1.13 -5.21 -22.56
C LEU A 251 -2.08 -6.41 -22.62
N ALA A 252 -2.46 -6.97 -21.48
CA ALA A 252 -3.44 -8.05 -21.39
C ALA A 252 -4.82 -7.64 -21.92
N GLU A 253 -5.31 -6.44 -21.56
CA GLU A 253 -6.57 -5.89 -22.08
C GLU A 253 -6.56 -5.78 -23.59
N MET A 254 -5.46 -5.31 -24.19
CA MET A 254 -5.30 -5.20 -25.65
C MET A 254 -5.27 -6.56 -26.35
N ASN A 255 -4.93 -7.63 -25.62
CA ASN A 255 -4.90 -9.01 -26.11
C ASN A 255 -6.14 -9.83 -25.74
N GLY A 256 -7.25 -9.19 -25.39
CA GLY A 256 -8.51 -9.87 -25.08
C GLY A 256 -8.67 -10.27 -23.60
N GLY A 257 -7.90 -9.65 -22.71
CA GLY A 257 -8.03 -9.80 -21.25
C GLY A 257 -6.95 -10.69 -20.60
N TYR A 258 -6.14 -11.38 -21.39
CA TYR A 258 -5.02 -12.20 -20.90
C TYR A 258 -3.88 -12.25 -21.94
N LEU A 259 -2.72 -12.73 -21.55
CA LEU A 259 -1.55 -12.87 -22.40
C LEU A 259 -1.37 -14.31 -22.87
N ALA A 260 -0.75 -14.50 -24.05
CA ALA A 260 -0.18 -15.78 -24.42
C ALA A 260 0.76 -16.27 -23.30
N TYR A 261 0.75 -17.58 -23.04
CA TYR A 261 1.46 -18.07 -21.84
C TYR A 261 2.98 -17.80 -21.92
N GLU A 262 3.56 -17.91 -23.12
CA GLU A 262 4.97 -17.62 -23.36
C GLU A 262 5.33 -16.17 -23.01
N ASP A 263 4.53 -15.22 -23.45
CA ASP A 263 4.71 -13.80 -23.17
C ASP A 263 4.52 -13.48 -21.69
N GLY A 264 3.46 -14.04 -21.06
CA GLY A 264 3.18 -13.87 -19.64
C GLY A 264 4.31 -14.44 -18.78
N VAL A 265 4.81 -15.66 -19.07
CA VAL A 265 5.93 -16.27 -18.37
C VAL A 265 7.22 -15.48 -18.57
N ALA A 266 7.48 -14.97 -19.77
CA ALA A 266 8.65 -14.14 -20.07
C ALA A 266 8.64 -12.83 -19.27
N ILE A 267 7.49 -12.14 -19.20
CA ILE A 267 7.30 -10.89 -18.42
C ILE A 267 7.50 -11.18 -16.93
N ILE A 268 6.83 -12.19 -16.38
CA ILE A 268 6.93 -12.55 -14.97
C ILE A 268 8.35 -13.00 -14.58
N SER A 269 9.04 -13.73 -15.47
CA SER A 269 10.43 -14.13 -15.22
C SER A 269 11.38 -12.94 -15.12
N GLN A 270 11.19 -11.91 -15.95
CA GLN A 270 11.96 -10.66 -15.89
C GLN A 270 11.63 -9.85 -14.62
N ALA A 271 10.35 -9.79 -14.25
CA ALA A 271 9.93 -9.13 -13.00
C ALA A 271 10.49 -9.85 -11.75
N LEU A 272 10.54 -11.18 -11.76
CA LEU A 272 11.19 -11.98 -10.72
C LEU A 272 12.70 -11.74 -10.64
N ASP A 273 13.37 -11.46 -11.77
CA ASP A 273 14.80 -11.09 -11.79
C ASP A 273 15.01 -9.73 -11.09
N ALA A 274 14.17 -8.75 -11.39
CA ALA A 274 14.15 -7.46 -10.71
C ALA A 274 13.92 -7.61 -9.20
N LEU A 275 12.94 -8.42 -8.79
CA LEU A 275 12.67 -8.67 -7.38
C LEU A 275 13.81 -9.39 -6.69
N ALA A 276 14.42 -10.41 -7.32
CA ALA A 276 15.57 -11.13 -6.75
C ALA A 276 16.74 -10.17 -6.47
N PHE A 277 17.00 -9.25 -7.40
CA PHE A 277 18.00 -8.21 -7.21
C PHE A 277 17.64 -7.27 -6.05
N ALA A 278 16.40 -6.74 -6.01
CA ALA A 278 15.95 -5.86 -4.95
C ALA A 278 15.99 -6.53 -3.57
N HIS A 279 15.52 -7.77 -3.46
CA HIS A 279 15.56 -8.57 -2.24
C HIS A 279 17.01 -8.81 -1.75
N SER A 280 17.97 -9.02 -2.65
CA SER A 280 19.38 -9.16 -2.30
C SER A 280 19.98 -7.89 -1.68
N LYS A 281 19.35 -6.73 -1.93
CA LYS A 281 19.68 -5.42 -1.34
C LYS A 281 18.83 -5.09 -0.11
N GLY A 282 17.99 -6.00 0.36
CA GLY A 282 17.10 -5.80 1.50
C GLY A 282 15.81 -5.03 1.18
N TYR A 283 15.48 -4.86 -0.11
CA TYR A 283 14.27 -4.15 -0.54
C TYR A 283 13.14 -5.11 -0.83
N ILE A 284 11.95 -4.79 -0.33
CA ILE A 284 10.68 -5.47 -0.61
C ILE A 284 9.79 -4.49 -1.35
N HIS A 285 9.16 -4.92 -2.45
CA HIS A 285 8.35 -4.06 -3.32
C HIS A 285 7.04 -3.61 -2.66
N ARG A 286 6.30 -4.54 -2.04
CA ARG A 286 5.06 -4.32 -1.27
C ARG A 286 3.83 -3.86 -2.04
N ASP A 287 3.97 -3.50 -3.30
CA ASP A 287 2.86 -3.13 -4.21
C ASP A 287 3.09 -3.75 -5.60
N PHE A 288 3.48 -5.03 -5.61
CA PHE A 288 3.68 -5.74 -6.88
C PHE A 288 2.32 -6.06 -7.50
N LYS A 289 2.12 -5.62 -8.75
CA LYS A 289 0.93 -5.87 -9.56
C LYS A 289 1.23 -5.62 -11.04
N ASP A 290 0.33 -6.04 -11.89
CA ASP A 290 0.42 -5.90 -13.36
C ASP A 290 0.60 -4.44 -13.83
N GLN A 291 -0.06 -3.47 -13.18
CA GLN A 291 0.09 -2.04 -13.46
C GLN A 291 1.50 -1.50 -13.18
N ASN A 292 2.26 -2.17 -12.31
CA ASN A 292 3.61 -1.77 -11.94
C ASN A 292 4.70 -2.50 -12.76
N ILE A 293 4.31 -3.24 -13.82
CA ILE A 293 5.22 -3.87 -14.77
C ILE A 293 5.06 -3.18 -16.10
N LEU A 294 6.01 -2.33 -16.47
CA LEU A 294 6.03 -1.67 -17.78
C LEU A 294 6.65 -2.59 -18.82
N VAL A 295 5.97 -2.78 -19.95
CA VAL A 295 6.39 -3.70 -21.01
C VAL A 295 6.59 -2.93 -22.29
N SER A 296 7.76 -3.12 -22.91
CA SER A 296 8.13 -2.57 -24.20
C SER A 296 8.52 -3.69 -25.18
N GLY A 297 8.64 -3.32 -26.45
CA GLY A 297 8.96 -4.30 -27.50
C GLY A 297 7.74 -5.03 -28.04
N ARG A 298 7.98 -6.14 -28.73
CA ARG A 298 6.95 -7.02 -29.32
C ARG A 298 7.34 -8.47 -29.12
N SER A 299 6.34 -9.34 -28.95
CA SER A 299 6.56 -10.79 -28.86
C SER A 299 7.41 -11.26 -30.05
N PRO A 300 8.41 -12.12 -29.84
CA PRO A 300 8.84 -12.74 -28.58
C PRO A 300 9.86 -11.90 -27.79
N ASN A 301 10.20 -10.68 -28.24
CA ASN A 301 11.27 -9.83 -27.66
C ASN A 301 10.70 -8.75 -26.73
N LEU A 302 9.85 -9.16 -25.79
CA LEU A 302 9.29 -8.27 -24.77
C LEU A 302 10.34 -7.96 -23.70
N VAL A 303 10.42 -6.69 -23.31
CA VAL A 303 11.24 -6.21 -22.21
C VAL A 303 10.33 -5.68 -21.10
N ALA A 304 10.38 -6.31 -19.93
CA ALA A 304 9.62 -5.91 -18.77
C ALA A 304 10.50 -5.16 -17.76
N LYS A 305 9.98 -4.04 -17.23
CA LYS A 305 10.63 -3.24 -16.20
C LYS A 305 9.67 -2.97 -15.06
N LEU A 306 10.10 -3.29 -13.84
CA LEU A 306 9.32 -3.08 -12.61
C LEU A 306 9.48 -1.63 -12.12
N THR A 307 8.37 -0.98 -11.77
CA THR A 307 8.33 0.40 -11.28
C THR A 307 7.71 0.50 -9.89
N ASP A 308 7.78 1.67 -9.27
CA ASP A 308 7.11 2.01 -8.00
C ASP A 308 7.57 1.22 -6.76
N PHE A 309 8.85 0.85 -6.70
CA PHE A 309 9.43 0.18 -5.53
C PHE A 309 9.20 0.95 -4.21
N GLY A 310 8.46 0.33 -3.29
CA GLY A 310 8.33 0.78 -1.89
C GLY A 310 7.68 2.15 -1.66
N LEU A 311 7.28 2.86 -2.72
CA LEU A 311 6.70 4.20 -2.61
C LEU A 311 5.40 4.20 -1.80
N ALA A 312 4.55 3.20 -1.97
CA ALA A 312 3.28 3.10 -1.26
C ALA A 312 3.47 3.07 0.27
N LYS A 313 4.47 2.32 0.76
CA LYS A 313 4.81 2.27 2.20
C LYS A 313 5.32 3.60 2.71
N SER A 314 6.29 4.18 2.01
CA SER A 314 6.92 5.44 2.40
C SER A 314 5.91 6.58 2.41
N PHE A 315 5.01 6.58 1.43
CA PHE A 315 3.92 7.54 1.31
C PHE A 315 2.95 7.43 2.49
N THR A 316 2.49 6.21 2.79
CA THR A 316 1.59 5.94 3.93
C THR A 316 2.24 6.26 5.27
N GLN A 317 3.48 5.83 5.50
CA GLN A 317 4.21 6.07 6.76
C GLN A 317 4.55 7.54 6.99
N SER A 318 4.65 8.33 5.92
CA SER A 318 4.92 9.77 6.02
C SER A 318 3.67 10.60 6.28
N GLY A 319 2.48 9.98 6.36
CA GLY A 319 1.22 10.69 6.47
C GLY A 319 0.83 11.42 5.17
N MET A 320 1.46 11.08 4.05
CA MET A 320 1.18 11.68 2.74
C MET A 320 0.00 11.02 2.01
N SER A 321 -0.41 9.83 2.43
CA SER A 321 -1.68 9.23 2.00
C SER A 321 -2.65 9.19 3.16
N GLY A 322 -3.86 9.68 2.95
CA GLY A 322 -4.97 9.36 3.82
C GLY A 322 -5.39 7.91 3.64
N VAL A 323 -6.03 7.37 4.64
CA VAL A 323 -6.74 6.09 4.56
C VAL A 323 -8.03 6.31 3.75
N THR A 324 -7.93 6.93 2.57
CA THR A 324 -9.06 7.10 1.66
C THR A 324 -9.16 5.87 0.76
N MET A 325 -9.62 4.80 1.35
CA MET A 325 -9.65 3.46 0.80
C MET A 325 -10.95 3.15 0.03
N ALA A 326 -11.80 4.13 -0.25
CA ALA A 326 -13.18 3.83 -0.60
C ALA A 326 -13.45 3.48 -2.08
N GLY A 327 -12.56 3.68 -3.02
CA GLY A 327 -12.89 3.44 -4.43
C GLY A 327 -11.82 2.79 -5.30
N GLU A 328 -10.59 3.31 -5.26
CA GLU A 328 -9.51 2.87 -6.16
C GLU A 328 -8.74 1.62 -5.65
N MET A 329 -8.90 1.27 -4.36
CA MET A 329 -8.11 0.20 -3.74
C MET A 329 -8.71 -1.21 -3.83
N ALA A 330 -9.97 -1.40 -4.16
CA ALA A 330 -10.55 -2.75 -4.21
C ALA A 330 -9.77 -3.66 -5.18
N GLY A 331 -9.34 -3.14 -6.33
CA GLY A 331 -8.51 -3.85 -7.30
C GLY A 331 -7.09 -4.15 -6.78
N THR A 332 -6.43 -3.18 -6.17
CA THR A 332 -5.07 -3.35 -5.63
C THR A 332 -5.01 -4.30 -4.44
N LEU A 333 -6.04 -4.29 -3.58
CA LEU A 333 -6.12 -5.20 -2.42
C LEU A 333 -6.09 -6.68 -2.82
N ALA A 334 -6.65 -7.04 -3.97
CA ALA A 334 -6.69 -8.43 -4.42
C ALA A 334 -5.29 -9.05 -4.62
N TYR A 335 -4.26 -8.23 -4.88
CA TYR A 335 -2.87 -8.68 -5.01
C TYR A 335 -2.13 -8.79 -3.67
N MET A 336 -2.69 -8.25 -2.60
CA MET A 336 -2.04 -8.13 -1.31
C MET A 336 -2.09 -9.45 -0.53
N PRO A 337 -0.96 -9.91 0.03
CA PRO A 337 -0.95 -11.14 0.84
C PRO A 337 -1.56 -10.94 2.23
N PRO A 338 -2.09 -12.00 2.86
CA PRO A 338 -2.73 -11.92 4.17
C PRO A 338 -1.87 -11.30 5.27
N GLU A 339 -0.57 -11.62 5.31
CA GLU A 339 0.36 -11.09 6.30
C GLU A 339 0.57 -9.57 6.16
N GLN A 340 0.53 -9.04 4.94
CA GLN A 340 0.67 -7.60 4.71
C GLN A 340 -0.55 -6.83 5.20
N LEU A 341 -1.75 -7.41 5.06
CA LEU A 341 -2.97 -6.85 5.62
C LEU A 341 -3.01 -6.93 7.15
N ARG A 342 -2.43 -7.99 7.74
CA ARG A 342 -2.34 -8.12 9.21
C ARG A 342 -1.35 -7.16 9.80
N ASN A 343 -0.13 -7.17 9.31
CA ASN A 343 0.96 -6.37 9.84
C ASN A 343 1.90 -5.92 8.73
N PHE A 344 1.77 -4.68 8.35
CA PHE A 344 2.58 -4.08 7.30
C PHE A 344 4.10 -4.05 7.60
N ARG A 345 4.50 -4.31 8.87
CA ARG A 345 5.90 -4.34 9.30
C ARG A 345 6.57 -5.68 9.05
N ASP A 346 5.82 -6.77 9.11
CA ASP A 346 6.34 -8.15 9.01
C ASP A 346 6.43 -8.65 7.57
N VAL A 347 6.26 -7.74 6.60
CA VAL A 347 6.36 -8.05 5.18
C VAL A 347 7.78 -8.50 4.84
N LYS A 348 7.90 -9.69 4.25
CA LYS A 348 9.15 -10.35 3.83
C LYS A 348 9.15 -10.57 2.31
N PRO A 349 10.26 -11.00 1.71
CA PRO A 349 10.31 -11.34 0.28
C PRO A 349 9.19 -12.28 -0.19
N GLN A 350 8.71 -13.18 0.68
CA GLN A 350 7.60 -14.08 0.38
C GLN A 350 6.26 -13.36 0.16
N SER A 351 6.13 -12.14 0.64
CA SER A 351 4.93 -11.31 0.40
C SER A 351 4.90 -10.84 -1.06
N ASP A 352 6.03 -10.39 -1.60
CA ASP A 352 6.11 -10.06 -3.03
C ASP A 352 5.86 -11.29 -3.91
N ILE A 353 6.32 -12.48 -3.48
CA ILE A 353 6.09 -13.74 -4.22
C ILE A 353 4.59 -14.07 -4.33
N TYR A 354 3.80 -13.82 -3.27
CA TYR A 354 2.35 -13.96 -3.36
C TYR A 354 1.75 -12.99 -4.39
N ALA A 355 2.17 -11.74 -4.35
CA ALA A 355 1.71 -10.72 -5.30
C ALA A 355 2.12 -11.06 -6.74
N VAL A 356 3.31 -11.63 -6.96
CA VAL A 356 3.73 -12.19 -8.26
C VAL A 356 2.80 -13.33 -8.68
N GLY A 357 2.45 -14.24 -7.76
CA GLY A 357 1.49 -15.32 -8.04
C GLY A 357 0.14 -14.78 -8.50
N MET A 358 -0.42 -13.78 -7.79
CA MET A 358 -1.68 -13.12 -8.18
C MET A 358 -1.59 -12.44 -9.54
N THR A 359 -0.49 -11.73 -9.79
CA THR A 359 -0.23 -11.04 -11.07
C THR A 359 -0.09 -12.03 -12.22
N ALA A 360 0.71 -13.08 -12.05
CA ALA A 360 0.89 -14.12 -13.07
C ALA A 360 -0.44 -14.83 -13.37
N TYR A 361 -1.21 -15.12 -12.32
CA TYR A 361 -2.54 -15.71 -12.45
C TYR A 361 -3.47 -14.81 -13.29
N SER A 362 -3.53 -13.52 -12.95
CA SER A 362 -4.34 -12.53 -13.68
C SER A 362 -3.92 -12.41 -15.13
N LEU A 363 -2.62 -12.23 -15.39
CA LEU A 363 -2.10 -12.06 -16.75
C LEU A 363 -2.31 -13.28 -17.65
N LEU A 364 -2.31 -14.49 -17.09
CA LEU A 364 -2.41 -15.72 -17.86
C LEU A 364 -3.86 -16.23 -18.01
N SER A 365 -4.76 -15.88 -17.09
CA SER A 365 -6.13 -16.37 -17.10
C SER A 365 -7.18 -15.29 -17.38
N GLY A 366 -6.85 -14.01 -17.22
CA GLY A 366 -7.82 -12.90 -17.21
C GLY A 366 -8.68 -12.83 -15.93
N TRP A 367 -8.38 -13.64 -14.92
CA TRP A 367 -9.13 -13.70 -13.67
C TRP A 367 -8.24 -13.48 -12.45
N LEU A 368 -8.81 -12.99 -11.37
CA LEU A 368 -8.15 -13.03 -10.05
C LEU A 368 -8.22 -14.46 -9.49
N ALA A 369 -7.21 -14.87 -8.72
CA ALA A 369 -7.20 -16.19 -8.08
C ALA A 369 -8.23 -16.33 -6.95
N LEU A 370 -8.79 -15.22 -6.45
CA LEU A 370 -9.89 -15.20 -5.50
C LEU A 370 -11.23 -15.17 -6.24
N ASP A 371 -12.22 -15.91 -5.73
CA ASP A 371 -13.56 -15.93 -6.31
C ASP A 371 -14.39 -14.77 -5.75
N LEU A 372 -14.22 -13.60 -6.35
CA LEU A 372 -14.89 -12.36 -5.97
C LEU A 372 -16.07 -12.10 -6.91
N SER A 373 -17.25 -11.81 -6.36
CA SER A 373 -18.38 -11.36 -7.18
C SER A 373 -18.08 -9.98 -7.78
N SER A 374 -18.70 -9.66 -8.92
CA SER A 374 -18.59 -8.34 -9.56
C SER A 374 -19.10 -7.18 -8.68
N LYS A 375 -19.83 -7.48 -7.61
CA LYS A 375 -20.33 -6.54 -6.61
C LYS A 375 -19.53 -6.59 -5.30
N ALA A 376 -18.40 -7.32 -5.26
CA ALA A 376 -17.57 -7.39 -4.09
C ALA A 376 -17.03 -6.00 -3.73
N ASN A 377 -17.19 -5.64 -2.48
CA ASN A 377 -16.61 -4.41 -1.94
C ASN A 377 -15.25 -4.71 -1.27
N VAL A 378 -14.60 -3.68 -0.74
CA VAL A 378 -13.31 -3.79 -0.03
C VAL A 378 -13.35 -4.83 1.09
N ASN A 379 -14.43 -4.88 1.88
CA ASN A 379 -14.55 -5.83 2.99
C ASN A 379 -14.67 -7.27 2.51
N ASP A 380 -15.38 -7.50 1.40
CA ASP A 380 -15.46 -8.82 0.77
C ASP A 380 -14.10 -9.29 0.28
N THR A 381 -13.34 -8.37 -0.34
CA THR A 381 -11.99 -8.64 -0.82
C THR A 381 -11.04 -8.98 0.33
N ILE A 382 -11.03 -8.18 1.40
CA ILE A 382 -10.20 -8.45 2.59
C ILE A 382 -10.56 -9.81 3.20
N ARG A 383 -11.86 -10.10 3.35
CA ARG A 383 -12.32 -11.39 3.86
C ARG A 383 -11.87 -12.55 2.98
N ALA A 384 -11.99 -12.42 1.66
CA ALA A 384 -11.56 -13.43 0.72
C ALA A 384 -10.04 -13.68 0.81
N ILE A 385 -9.23 -12.63 0.96
CA ILE A 385 -7.79 -12.75 1.14
C ILE A 385 -7.46 -13.60 2.37
N PHE A 386 -8.18 -13.44 3.47
CA PHE A 386 -7.94 -14.21 4.69
C PHE A 386 -8.51 -15.64 4.64
N GLU A 387 -9.70 -15.83 4.09
CA GLU A 387 -10.50 -17.04 4.31
C GLU A 387 -10.61 -17.94 3.08
N GLN A 388 -10.57 -17.38 1.86
CA GLN A 388 -10.79 -18.18 0.65
C GLN A 388 -9.46 -18.76 0.14
N PRO A 389 -9.40 -20.07 -0.18
CA PRO A 389 -8.28 -20.61 -0.93
C PRO A 389 -8.27 -19.99 -2.34
N ALA A 390 -7.08 -19.90 -2.94
CA ALA A 390 -6.97 -19.54 -4.35
C ALA A 390 -7.63 -20.65 -5.20
N VAL A 391 -8.38 -20.24 -6.23
CA VAL A 391 -8.88 -21.17 -7.24
C VAL A 391 -7.67 -21.67 -8.04
N PRO A 392 -7.44 -22.99 -8.18
CA PRO A 392 -6.32 -23.51 -8.96
C PRO A 392 -6.29 -22.93 -10.39
N LEU A 393 -5.15 -22.46 -10.84
CA LEU A 393 -5.03 -21.80 -12.15
C LEU A 393 -5.52 -22.70 -13.30
N ARG A 394 -5.24 -24.01 -13.21
CA ARG A 394 -5.66 -24.99 -14.21
C ARG A 394 -7.18 -25.06 -14.42
N GLN A 395 -7.97 -24.68 -13.41
CA GLN A 395 -9.45 -24.66 -13.54
C GLN A 395 -9.92 -23.49 -14.42
N ARG A 396 -9.22 -22.37 -14.41
CA ARG A 396 -9.58 -21.16 -15.20
C ARG A 396 -8.81 -21.04 -16.51
N ALA A 397 -7.63 -21.63 -16.58
CA ALA A 397 -6.77 -21.63 -17.75
C ALA A 397 -6.21 -23.03 -18.07
N PRO A 398 -7.08 -23.99 -18.48
CA PRO A 398 -6.68 -25.39 -18.72
C PRO A 398 -5.66 -25.57 -19.84
N HIS A 399 -5.48 -24.56 -20.70
CA HIS A 399 -4.50 -24.54 -21.79
C HIS A 399 -3.08 -24.27 -21.32
N ILE A 400 -2.89 -23.77 -20.08
CA ILE A 400 -1.55 -23.53 -19.50
C ILE A 400 -0.94 -24.87 -19.07
N PRO A 401 0.38 -25.08 -19.33
CA PRO A 401 1.05 -26.31 -18.89
C PRO A 401 0.89 -26.55 -17.39
N PRO A 402 0.57 -27.80 -16.97
CA PRO A 402 0.31 -28.11 -15.55
C PRO A 402 1.42 -27.67 -14.61
N VAL A 403 2.65 -27.85 -15.01
CA VAL A 403 3.83 -27.46 -14.22
C VAL A 403 3.88 -25.95 -13.98
N VAL A 404 3.49 -25.11 -14.95
CA VAL A 404 3.40 -23.65 -14.78
C VAL A 404 2.27 -23.29 -13.80
N CYS A 405 1.11 -23.98 -13.92
CA CYS A 405 0.00 -23.79 -12.98
C CYS A 405 0.45 -24.10 -11.53
N GLU A 406 1.13 -25.22 -11.29
CA GLU A 406 1.63 -25.63 -9.98
C GLU A 406 2.61 -24.61 -9.39
N ILE A 407 3.48 -24.02 -10.22
CA ILE A 407 4.44 -23.00 -9.80
C ILE A 407 3.71 -21.75 -9.30
N ILE A 408 2.67 -21.31 -10.03
CA ILE A 408 1.88 -20.12 -9.69
C ILE A 408 1.00 -20.41 -8.49
N ASP A 409 0.30 -21.55 -8.45
CA ASP A 409 -0.55 -21.94 -7.33
C ASP A 409 0.23 -22.05 -6.01
N ARG A 410 1.48 -22.56 -6.06
CA ARG A 410 2.37 -22.58 -4.89
C ARG A 410 2.69 -21.18 -4.38
N ALA A 411 2.86 -20.18 -5.24
CA ALA A 411 3.12 -18.81 -4.82
C ALA A 411 1.92 -18.22 -4.06
N LEU A 412 0.71 -18.71 -4.31
CA LEU A 412 -0.56 -18.26 -3.71
C LEU A 412 -0.90 -18.93 -2.37
N ALA A 413 -0.02 -19.77 -1.83
CA ALA A 413 -0.23 -20.36 -0.50
C ALA A 413 -0.43 -19.25 0.55
N LYS A 414 -1.45 -19.43 1.43
CA LYS A 414 -1.75 -18.43 2.49
C LYS A 414 -0.60 -18.30 3.48
N ASP A 415 0.00 -19.42 3.89
CA ASP A 415 1.18 -19.44 4.73
C ASP A 415 2.45 -19.13 3.90
N PRO A 416 3.21 -18.05 4.23
CA PRO A 416 4.46 -17.73 3.55
C PRO A 416 5.49 -18.86 3.54
N ALA A 417 5.47 -19.75 4.54
CA ALA A 417 6.40 -20.89 4.62
C ALA A 417 6.19 -21.91 3.48
N HIS A 418 4.99 -22.02 2.97
CA HIS A 418 4.64 -22.93 1.87
C HIS A 418 4.89 -22.36 0.48
N ARG A 419 5.17 -21.06 0.36
CA ARG A 419 5.50 -20.39 -0.90
C ARG A 419 6.92 -20.70 -1.36
N TRP A 420 7.30 -20.16 -2.50
CA TRP A 420 8.70 -20.07 -2.91
C TRP A 420 9.45 -19.19 -1.91
N GLN A 421 10.64 -19.63 -1.48
CA GLN A 421 11.39 -18.91 -0.45
C GLN A 421 12.23 -17.75 -1.00
N SER A 422 12.35 -17.64 -2.33
CA SER A 422 12.98 -16.50 -3.01
C SER A 422 12.43 -16.31 -4.42
N ALA A 423 12.46 -15.07 -4.91
CA ALA A 423 12.10 -14.74 -6.29
C ALA A 423 12.98 -15.50 -7.29
N ALA A 424 14.27 -15.66 -7.00
CA ALA A 424 15.19 -16.42 -7.85
C ALA A 424 14.79 -17.90 -7.96
N ALA A 425 14.30 -18.52 -6.88
CA ALA A 425 13.85 -19.92 -6.89
C ALA A 425 12.59 -20.08 -7.75
N MET A 426 11.60 -19.18 -7.63
CA MET A 426 10.41 -19.20 -8.46
C MET A 426 10.74 -18.96 -9.94
N ARG A 427 11.62 -17.98 -10.24
CA ARG A 427 12.10 -17.72 -11.61
C ARG A 427 12.72 -18.96 -12.24
N LYS A 428 13.64 -19.61 -11.49
CA LYS A 428 14.30 -20.84 -11.98
C LYS A 428 13.30 -21.92 -12.30
N ALA A 429 12.28 -22.13 -11.47
CA ALA A 429 11.22 -23.11 -11.72
C ALA A 429 10.44 -22.79 -13.00
N LEU A 430 10.02 -21.52 -13.20
CA LEU A 430 9.33 -21.08 -14.44
C LEU A 430 10.19 -21.29 -15.68
N GLN A 431 11.48 -20.96 -15.63
CA GLN A 431 12.39 -21.15 -16.75
C GLN A 431 12.55 -22.64 -17.15
N HIS A 432 12.58 -23.56 -16.18
CA HIS A 432 12.63 -25.00 -16.49
C HIS A 432 11.30 -25.55 -17.01
N ALA A 433 10.19 -24.91 -16.67
CA ALA A 433 8.86 -25.33 -17.13
C ALA A 433 8.51 -24.81 -18.55
N ALA A 434 9.25 -23.82 -19.04
CA ALA A 434 9.07 -23.23 -20.37
C ALA A 434 9.93 -23.88 -21.47
N ILE A 435 10.76 -24.87 -21.10
CA ILE A 435 11.56 -25.68 -22.03
C ILE A 435 10.78 -26.97 -22.36
#